data_fea41ac2509afe62132ac8cc3fd1965b
#
_entry.id   fea41ac2509afe62132ac8cc3fd1965b
#
_cell.length_a   1.000
_cell.length_b   1.000
_cell.length_c   1.000
_cell.angle_alpha   90.00
_cell.angle_beta   90.00
_cell.angle_gamma   90.00
#
_symmetry.space_group_name_H-M   'P 1'
#
loop_
_entity.id
_entity.type
_entity.pdbx_description
1 polymer ?
#
loop_
_entity_poly.entity_id
_entity_poly.type
_entity_poly.pdbx_seq_one_letter_code
_entity_poly.pdbx_strand_id
1 'polypeptide(L)'
;MWKATILWVLLTLEPSEGLFRSLYRNVRVCNPSHRDPGQPLFLTPYIKSGKIQEGKQLSLVGPFPGANVKSYSGYLTVNETYNSNLFFWFFPAQENPNDAPVVLWLQGGPGGSSMFGLFVEHGPYVVNKNLTVRARDFPWTAKFSMLYIDNPTGTGFSFTDDARGFAASEDDVARDLYSALTQFFQLFPEYRKNDFYATGESYAGKYVPAIAYYIHLLNPTAKVKINLKGVAIGDGFSDPETIIGGYPGFLYHIGLLDEKQKKYFQKQCAETIKYIKQEKWRKAFEIFDNLMNGDLTSYPSYFQNSTGCSYYFNFLQCQEPEEEKYFGDFLSLPEVRRAIHVGNLTFHDGSEVEKHMWADWFKSVKPWLAEIMNNYRVLIYSGQLDIIVAAPLTERSLLVTNWKGLRDYKKVDKKIWRVHSSDVEVAGYVRQVGDFHQVIVRGGGHILPNDQPLRSFDMINRFIFGKGWEPY
;
A
#
# COMPACT_ATOMS: atom_id res chain seq x y z
N MET A 1 -20.47 -17.41 -64.99
CA MET A 1 -19.89 -16.15 -64.45
C MET A 1 -20.50 -15.87 -63.10
N TRP A 2 -19.79 -16.22 -62.06
CA TRP A 2 -20.21 -15.94 -60.66
C TRP A 2 -19.39 -14.77 -60.18
N LYS A 3 -20.03 -13.65 -59.87
CA LYS A 3 -19.40 -12.49 -59.20
C LYS A 3 -19.36 -12.77 -57.70
N ALA A 4 -18.17 -12.96 -57.18
CA ALA A 4 -17.94 -13.00 -55.74
C ALA A 4 -17.94 -11.54 -55.21
N THR A 5 -18.93 -11.21 -54.40
CA THR A 5 -18.98 -9.95 -53.66
C THR A 5 -18.17 -10.15 -52.37
N ILE A 6 -17.00 -9.52 -52.31
CA ILE A 6 -16.19 -9.48 -51.09
C ILE A 6 -16.79 -8.41 -50.17
N LEU A 7 -17.42 -8.90 -49.08
CA LEU A 7 -17.92 -8.04 -48.01
C LEU A 7 -16.74 -7.65 -47.13
N TRP A 8 -16.28 -6.40 -47.18
CA TRP A 8 -15.36 -5.83 -46.21
C TRP A 8 -16.11 -5.55 -44.95
N VAL A 9 -15.95 -6.42 -43.95
CA VAL A 9 -16.33 -6.10 -42.58
C VAL A 9 -15.23 -5.19 -42.02
N LEU A 10 -15.49 -3.89 -42.02
CA LEU A 10 -14.76 -2.93 -41.20
C LEU A 10 -15.06 -3.25 -39.74
N LEU A 11 -14.23 -4.07 -39.12
CA LEU A 11 -14.11 -4.09 -37.68
C LEU A 11 -13.56 -2.74 -37.28
N THR A 12 -14.42 -1.85 -36.84
CA THR A 12 -14.06 -0.71 -36.00
C THR A 12 -13.53 -1.30 -34.71
N LEU A 13 -12.21 -1.43 -34.63
CA LEU A 13 -11.53 -1.59 -33.35
C LEU A 13 -11.78 -0.28 -32.60
N GLU A 14 -12.78 -0.28 -31.71
CA GLU A 14 -12.80 0.71 -30.66
C GLU A 14 -11.44 0.64 -29.94
N PRO A 15 -10.79 1.78 -29.66
CA PRO A 15 -9.59 1.75 -28.88
C PRO A 15 -9.94 1.10 -27.54
N SER A 16 -9.34 -0.04 -27.25
CA SER A 16 -9.52 -0.74 -25.99
C SER A 16 -9.19 0.23 -24.85
N GLU A 17 -10.21 0.69 -24.17
CA GLU A 17 -10.05 1.44 -22.94
C GLU A 17 -9.28 0.59 -21.93
N GLY A 18 -8.20 1.15 -21.39
CA GLY A 18 -7.58 0.70 -20.14
C GLY A 18 -6.65 -0.49 -20.25
N LEU A 19 -5.47 -0.29 -20.77
CA LEU A 19 -4.38 -1.27 -20.76
C LEU A 19 -3.64 -1.36 -19.42
N PHE A 20 -3.91 -0.48 -18.48
CA PHE A 20 -3.34 -0.59 -17.14
C PHE A 20 -4.31 -1.31 -16.22
N ARG A 21 -3.90 -2.47 -15.73
CA ARG A 21 -4.64 -3.25 -14.75
C ARG A 21 -3.92 -3.14 -13.42
N SER A 22 -4.53 -2.45 -12.45
CA SER A 22 -4.00 -2.36 -11.09
C SER A 22 -3.74 -3.75 -10.49
N LEU A 23 -2.75 -3.88 -9.61
CA LEU A 23 -2.47 -5.09 -8.84
C LEU A 23 -3.69 -5.56 -8.03
N TYR A 24 -4.61 -4.64 -7.68
CA TYR A 24 -5.84 -4.89 -6.92
C TYR A 24 -7.10 -4.86 -7.81
N ARG A 25 -6.96 -5.10 -9.11
CA ARG A 25 -7.98 -4.94 -10.17
C ARG A 25 -9.23 -5.79 -10.07
N ASN A 26 -9.16 -6.87 -9.32
CA ASN A 26 -10.28 -7.81 -9.23
C ASN A 26 -11.34 -7.37 -8.21
N VAL A 27 -11.09 -6.29 -7.47
CA VAL A 27 -12.04 -5.72 -6.52
C VAL A 27 -12.96 -4.74 -7.25
N ARG A 28 -14.25 -5.08 -7.29
CA ARG A 28 -15.28 -4.23 -7.89
C ARG A 28 -16.11 -3.58 -6.80
N VAL A 29 -16.17 -2.26 -6.81
CA VAL A 29 -17.10 -1.49 -5.96
C VAL A 29 -18.09 -0.80 -6.87
N CYS A 30 -19.35 -1.24 -6.82
CA CYS A 30 -20.43 -0.71 -7.65
C CYS A 30 -21.08 0.51 -7.00
N ASN A 31 -21.56 1.44 -7.84
CA ASN A 31 -22.44 2.49 -7.36
C ASN A 31 -23.85 1.93 -7.14
N PRO A 32 -24.49 2.24 -6.01
CA PRO A 32 -25.82 1.71 -5.70
C PRO A 32 -26.88 2.28 -6.65
N SER A 33 -27.73 1.42 -7.21
CA SER A 33 -28.74 1.81 -8.21
C SER A 33 -30.14 2.10 -7.65
N HIS A 34 -30.47 1.63 -6.41
CA HIS A 34 -31.85 1.61 -5.92
C HIS A 34 -32.10 2.11 -4.49
N ARG A 35 -31.05 2.47 -3.73
CA ARG A 35 -31.18 3.01 -2.38
C ARG A 35 -30.31 4.25 -2.24
N ASP A 36 -30.72 5.20 -1.42
CA ASP A 36 -29.95 6.42 -1.14
C ASP A 36 -28.65 6.09 -0.37
N PRO A 37 -27.46 6.28 -0.98
CA PRO A 37 -26.17 6.05 -0.33
C PRO A 37 -25.73 7.18 0.58
N GLY A 38 -26.57 8.18 0.83
CA GLY A 38 -26.20 9.41 1.54
C GLY A 38 -25.45 10.41 0.67
N GLN A 39 -24.79 11.35 1.32
CA GLN A 39 -23.99 12.39 0.68
C GLN A 39 -22.53 12.29 1.08
N PRO A 40 -21.58 12.64 0.21
CA PRO A 40 -20.17 12.73 0.58
C PRO A 40 -19.94 13.86 1.58
N LEU A 41 -19.03 13.64 2.55
CA LEU A 41 -18.69 14.63 3.56
C LEU A 41 -17.29 15.19 3.32
N PHE A 42 -17.23 16.48 2.95
CA PHE A 42 -15.99 17.23 2.80
C PHE A 42 -15.70 18.01 4.08
N LEU A 43 -14.55 17.72 4.71
CA LEU A 43 -14.20 18.25 6.03
C LEU A 43 -13.35 19.53 5.97
N THR A 44 -12.68 19.77 4.86
CA THR A 44 -11.85 20.98 4.67
C THR A 44 -12.60 22.30 4.93
N PRO A 45 -13.87 22.48 4.51
CA PRO A 45 -14.63 23.69 4.82
C PRO A 45 -14.84 23.90 6.32
N TYR A 46 -15.09 22.84 7.09
CA TYR A 46 -15.23 22.90 8.55
C TYR A 46 -13.92 23.29 9.23
N ILE A 47 -12.80 22.73 8.75
CA ILE A 47 -11.46 23.05 9.26
C ILE A 47 -11.14 24.53 8.98
N LYS A 48 -11.35 25.00 7.76
CA LYS A 48 -11.08 26.40 7.36
C LYS A 48 -11.93 27.42 8.11
N SER A 49 -13.18 27.09 8.41
CA SER A 49 -14.10 27.96 9.16
C SER A 49 -13.96 27.83 10.67
N GLY A 50 -13.03 27.03 11.18
CA GLY A 50 -12.85 26.80 12.61
C GLY A 50 -13.92 25.93 13.29
N LYS A 51 -14.82 25.34 12.51
CA LYS A 51 -15.91 24.47 13.00
C LYS A 51 -15.44 23.03 13.25
N ILE A 52 -14.33 22.89 13.96
CA ILE A 52 -13.63 21.60 14.16
C ILE A 52 -14.54 20.56 14.81
N GLN A 53 -15.24 20.92 15.89
CA GLN A 53 -16.10 19.98 16.61
C GLN A 53 -17.31 19.54 15.79
N GLU A 54 -17.89 20.44 14.97
CA GLU A 54 -18.98 20.13 14.04
C GLU A 54 -18.50 19.15 12.98
N GLY A 55 -17.38 19.43 12.30
CA GLY A 55 -16.78 18.54 11.29
C GLY A 55 -16.44 17.17 11.86
N LYS A 56 -15.83 17.12 13.05
CA LYS A 56 -15.52 15.88 13.74
C LYS A 56 -16.78 15.07 14.08
N GLN A 57 -17.84 15.71 14.58
CA GLN A 57 -19.08 15.03 14.90
C GLN A 57 -19.75 14.46 13.65
N LEU A 58 -19.77 15.19 12.57
CA LEU A 58 -20.34 14.75 11.29
C LEU A 58 -19.54 13.58 10.69
N SER A 59 -18.23 13.51 10.90
CA SER A 59 -17.37 12.45 10.38
C SER A 59 -17.50 11.10 11.11
N LEU A 60 -18.26 11.05 12.22
CA LEU A 60 -18.49 9.81 12.96
C LEU A 60 -19.20 8.80 12.04
N VAL A 61 -18.57 7.65 11.85
CA VAL A 61 -19.12 6.57 11.03
C VAL A 61 -20.37 6.00 11.68
N GLY A 62 -21.46 5.91 10.89
CA GLY A 62 -22.74 5.38 11.32
C GLY A 62 -22.68 3.86 11.56
N PRO A 63 -23.70 3.30 12.22
CA PRO A 63 -23.77 1.86 12.43
C PRO A 63 -24.04 1.12 11.12
N PHE A 64 -23.39 -0.03 10.96
CA PHE A 64 -23.72 -1.04 9.95
C PHE A 64 -23.60 -2.45 10.54
N PRO A 65 -24.23 -3.49 9.93
CA PRO A 65 -24.30 -4.82 10.52
C PRO A 65 -22.93 -5.41 10.86
N GLY A 66 -22.77 -5.86 12.12
CA GLY A 66 -21.53 -6.47 12.62
C GLY A 66 -20.42 -5.49 13.02
N ALA A 67 -20.58 -4.20 12.77
CA ALA A 67 -19.59 -3.19 13.13
C ALA A 67 -19.86 -2.58 14.51
N ASN A 68 -18.89 -2.66 15.41
CA ASN A 68 -18.99 -2.10 16.74
C ASN A 68 -17.70 -1.34 17.17
N VAL A 69 -16.90 -0.90 16.20
CA VAL A 69 -15.68 -0.13 16.48
C VAL A 69 -15.91 1.32 16.07
N LYS A 70 -15.70 2.22 17.03
CA LYS A 70 -15.81 3.67 16.78
C LYS A 70 -14.82 4.09 15.69
N SER A 71 -15.30 4.85 14.71
CA SER A 71 -14.45 5.33 13.62
C SER A 71 -14.99 6.63 13.01
N TYR A 72 -14.15 7.27 12.19
CA TYR A 72 -14.45 8.54 11.53
C TYR A 72 -13.99 8.48 10.09
N SER A 73 -14.76 9.02 9.17
CA SER A 73 -14.41 9.05 7.75
C SER A 73 -14.88 10.33 7.06
N GLY A 74 -14.30 10.62 5.93
CA GLY A 74 -14.66 11.76 5.09
C GLY A 74 -13.54 12.13 4.13
N TYR A 75 -13.69 13.27 3.51
CA TYR A 75 -12.78 13.79 2.49
C TYR A 75 -12.02 15.01 2.99
N LEU A 76 -10.72 15.04 2.66
CA LEU A 76 -9.84 16.18 2.87
C LEU A 76 -9.41 16.71 1.49
N THR A 77 -9.76 17.96 1.18
CA THR A 77 -9.37 18.59 -0.07
C THR A 77 -7.90 18.98 0.00
N VAL A 78 -7.09 18.40 -0.88
CA VAL A 78 -5.64 18.62 -0.93
C VAL A 78 -5.24 19.59 -2.04
N ASN A 79 -6.08 19.74 -3.07
CA ASN A 79 -5.92 20.73 -4.12
C ASN A 79 -7.28 21.30 -4.53
N GLU A 80 -7.53 22.57 -4.21
CA GLU A 80 -8.82 23.24 -4.51
C GLU A 80 -8.95 23.60 -5.99
N THR A 81 -7.84 23.83 -6.68
CA THR A 81 -7.87 24.21 -8.10
C THR A 81 -8.40 23.09 -8.98
N TYR A 82 -8.08 21.84 -8.62
CA TYR A 82 -8.47 20.66 -9.39
C TYR A 82 -9.54 19.83 -8.67
N ASN A 83 -10.08 20.33 -7.56
CA ASN A 83 -10.98 19.59 -6.68
C ASN A 83 -10.44 18.20 -6.32
N SER A 84 -9.15 18.14 -5.94
CA SER A 84 -8.52 16.88 -5.53
C SER A 84 -8.79 16.63 -4.06
N ASN A 85 -9.34 15.46 -3.76
CA ASN A 85 -9.81 15.09 -2.44
C ASN A 85 -9.28 13.71 -2.06
N LEU A 86 -8.70 13.56 -0.87
CA LEU A 86 -8.30 12.27 -0.32
C LEU A 86 -9.35 11.80 0.68
N PHE A 87 -9.81 10.57 0.51
CA PHE A 87 -10.68 9.88 1.44
C PHE A 87 -9.84 9.27 2.56
N PHE A 88 -10.30 9.42 3.80
CA PHE A 88 -9.71 8.73 4.94
C PHE A 88 -10.76 8.00 5.76
N TRP A 89 -10.31 6.92 6.45
CA TRP A 89 -11.06 6.23 7.48
C TRP A 89 -10.16 6.03 8.70
N PHE A 90 -10.55 6.63 9.84
CA PHE A 90 -9.78 6.66 11.08
C PHE A 90 -10.45 5.86 12.19
N PHE A 91 -9.69 4.99 12.82
CA PHE A 91 -10.11 4.16 13.94
C PHE A 91 -9.26 4.49 15.17
N PRO A 92 -9.79 5.15 16.21
CA PRO A 92 -9.12 5.24 17.49
C PRO A 92 -8.75 3.85 18.02
N ALA A 93 -7.61 3.73 18.67
CA ALA A 93 -7.19 2.47 19.29
C ALA A 93 -8.27 1.95 20.25
N GLN A 94 -8.45 0.63 20.28
CA GLN A 94 -9.42 0.01 21.17
C GLN A 94 -8.94 0.06 22.62
N GLU A 95 -7.61 0.01 22.83
CA GLU A 95 -6.97 0.17 24.12
C GLU A 95 -6.25 1.52 24.20
N ASN A 96 -6.51 2.28 25.28
CA ASN A 96 -5.87 3.57 25.57
C ASN A 96 -5.85 4.57 24.39
N PRO A 97 -7.00 4.87 23.74
CA PRO A 97 -7.05 5.66 22.52
C PRO A 97 -6.41 7.05 22.63
N ASN A 98 -6.36 7.63 23.84
CA ASN A 98 -5.82 8.96 24.06
C ASN A 98 -4.29 9.02 23.92
N ASP A 99 -3.59 7.91 24.26
CA ASP A 99 -2.13 7.86 24.29
C ASP A 99 -1.56 6.91 23.24
N ALA A 100 -2.41 6.13 22.58
CA ALA A 100 -1.99 5.17 21.57
C ALA A 100 -1.33 5.88 20.38
N PRO A 101 -0.24 5.33 19.82
CA PRO A 101 0.35 5.84 18.59
C PRO A 101 -0.66 5.94 17.45
N VAL A 102 -0.56 6.98 16.64
CA VAL A 102 -1.29 7.11 15.38
C VAL A 102 -0.47 6.47 14.28
N VAL A 103 -1.04 5.49 13.60
CA VAL A 103 -0.39 4.75 12.53
C VAL A 103 -1.15 4.98 11.23
N LEU A 104 -0.49 5.65 10.28
CA LEU A 104 -0.98 5.81 8.92
C LEU A 104 -0.70 4.52 8.14
N TRP A 105 -1.69 3.99 7.44
CA TRP A 105 -1.53 2.92 6.47
C TRP A 105 -1.75 3.40 5.04
N LEU A 106 -0.82 3.06 4.16
CA LEU A 106 -0.86 3.32 2.73
C LEU A 106 -0.71 2.00 1.97
N GLN A 107 -1.72 1.66 1.17
CA GLN A 107 -1.65 0.53 0.25
C GLN A 107 -0.78 0.87 -0.95
N GLY A 108 -0.19 -0.15 -1.57
CA GLY A 108 0.64 0.00 -2.76
C GLY A 108 -0.14 0.14 -4.06
N GLY A 109 0.31 -0.55 -5.07
CA GLY A 109 -0.23 -0.52 -6.44
C GLY A 109 0.84 -0.09 -7.42
N PRO A 110 0.94 1.20 -7.83
CA PRO A 110 0.27 2.39 -7.31
C PRO A 110 -1.24 2.40 -7.56
N GLY A 111 -2.00 3.09 -6.72
CA GLY A 111 -3.45 3.20 -6.88
C GLY A 111 -4.28 2.10 -6.21
N GLY A 112 -3.66 1.25 -5.37
CA GLY A 112 -4.37 0.32 -4.49
C GLY A 112 -5.04 1.06 -3.32
N SER A 113 -6.32 0.77 -3.08
CA SER A 113 -7.06 1.39 -1.98
C SER A 113 -6.59 0.87 -0.62
N SER A 114 -6.40 1.78 0.34
CA SER A 114 -6.08 1.42 1.73
C SER A 114 -7.22 0.71 2.45
N MET A 115 -8.41 0.65 1.84
CA MET A 115 -9.49 -0.21 2.30
C MET A 115 -9.14 -1.71 2.18
N PHE A 116 -8.22 -2.07 1.29
CA PHE A 116 -7.67 -3.43 1.24
C PHE A 116 -6.95 -3.75 2.56
N GLY A 117 -6.00 -2.93 3.00
CA GLY A 117 -5.33 -3.10 4.28
C GLY A 117 -6.31 -3.13 5.48
N LEU A 118 -7.35 -2.31 5.43
CA LEU A 118 -8.37 -2.27 6.47
C LEU A 118 -9.16 -3.59 6.55
N PHE A 119 -9.66 -4.11 5.44
CA PHE A 119 -10.59 -5.26 5.44
C PHE A 119 -9.90 -6.61 5.25
N VAL A 120 -8.79 -6.65 4.52
CA VAL A 120 -8.09 -7.90 4.20
C VAL A 120 -6.95 -8.17 5.19
N GLU A 121 -6.21 -7.13 5.62
CA GLU A 121 -4.96 -7.34 6.32
C GLU A 121 -5.04 -7.20 7.84
N HIS A 122 -5.25 -5.99 8.37
CA HIS A 122 -5.01 -5.73 9.80
C HIS A 122 -5.99 -4.73 10.44
N GLY A 123 -7.02 -4.29 9.73
CA GLY A 123 -8.06 -3.48 10.34
C GLY A 123 -8.96 -4.30 11.28
N PRO A 124 -9.96 -3.66 11.93
CA PRO A 124 -10.76 -4.30 12.95
C PRO A 124 -11.76 -5.33 12.40
N TYR A 125 -11.98 -5.35 11.08
CA TYR A 125 -13.04 -6.14 10.46
C TYR A 125 -12.52 -7.13 9.42
N VAL A 126 -13.22 -8.25 9.30
CA VAL A 126 -13.15 -9.16 8.15
C VAL A 126 -14.52 -9.23 7.52
N VAL A 127 -14.60 -9.10 6.20
CA VAL A 127 -15.85 -9.23 5.45
C VAL A 127 -16.11 -10.71 5.13
N ASN A 128 -17.29 -11.18 5.47
CA ASN A 128 -17.75 -12.53 5.13
C ASN A 128 -18.38 -12.55 3.73
N LYS A 129 -18.49 -13.73 3.12
CA LYS A 129 -19.14 -13.95 1.81
C LYS A 129 -20.58 -13.43 1.72
N ASN A 130 -21.30 -13.39 2.84
CA ASN A 130 -22.68 -12.85 2.93
C ASN A 130 -22.72 -11.33 3.17
N LEU A 131 -21.59 -10.63 3.01
CA LEU A 131 -21.44 -9.19 3.17
C LEU A 131 -21.73 -8.67 4.59
N THR A 132 -21.59 -9.51 5.60
CA THR A 132 -21.51 -9.09 7.00
C THR A 132 -20.05 -8.93 7.42
N VAL A 133 -19.79 -8.16 8.45
CA VAL A 133 -18.44 -8.05 9.04
C VAL A 133 -18.38 -8.80 10.36
N ARG A 134 -17.23 -9.37 10.65
CA ARG A 134 -16.85 -9.91 11.97
C ARG A 134 -15.58 -9.25 12.47
N ALA A 135 -15.35 -9.32 13.77
CA ALA A 135 -14.10 -8.88 14.36
C ALA A 135 -12.92 -9.72 13.82
N ARG A 136 -11.78 -9.05 13.58
CA ARG A 136 -10.53 -9.70 13.21
C ARG A 136 -9.78 -10.14 14.46
N ASP A 137 -9.12 -11.29 14.37
CA ASP A 137 -8.13 -11.70 15.36
C ASP A 137 -6.85 -10.88 15.17
N PHE A 138 -6.26 -10.38 16.27
CA PHE A 138 -5.03 -9.58 16.27
C PHE A 138 -5.07 -8.32 15.37
N PRO A 139 -6.13 -7.49 15.43
CA PRO A 139 -6.17 -6.29 14.61
C PRO A 139 -5.17 -5.25 15.13
N TRP A 140 -4.54 -4.49 14.24
CA TRP A 140 -3.64 -3.42 14.67
C TRP A 140 -4.38 -2.33 15.46
N THR A 141 -5.68 -2.14 15.20
CA THR A 141 -6.56 -1.24 15.97
C THR A 141 -6.69 -1.61 17.44
N ALA A 142 -6.29 -2.80 17.86
CA ALA A 142 -6.26 -3.13 19.31
C ALA A 142 -5.32 -2.21 20.10
N LYS A 143 -4.17 -1.85 19.52
CA LYS A 143 -3.09 -1.08 20.18
C LYS A 143 -2.79 0.27 19.52
N PHE A 144 -3.20 0.49 18.29
CA PHE A 144 -2.87 1.68 17.52
C PHE A 144 -4.14 2.39 17.01
N SER A 145 -4.07 3.72 16.99
CA SER A 145 -5.06 4.54 16.30
C SER A 145 -4.73 4.52 14.81
N MET A 146 -5.50 3.74 14.03
CA MET A 146 -5.21 3.47 12.63
C MET A 146 -5.87 4.49 11.72
N LEU A 147 -5.08 5.11 10.84
CA LEU A 147 -5.52 6.04 9.80
C LEU A 147 -5.26 5.42 8.43
N TYR A 148 -6.32 5.05 7.73
CA TYR A 148 -6.28 4.55 6.35
C TYR A 148 -6.59 5.71 5.41
N ILE A 149 -5.72 5.97 4.42
CA ILE A 149 -5.95 7.00 3.40
C ILE A 149 -5.87 6.35 2.02
N ASP A 150 -6.90 6.53 1.22
CA ASP A 150 -6.84 6.19 -0.21
C ASP A 150 -5.90 7.18 -0.90
N ASN A 151 -4.72 6.71 -1.29
CA ASN A 151 -3.60 7.52 -1.80
C ASN A 151 -2.95 6.86 -3.02
N PRO A 152 -2.58 7.68 -4.02
CA PRO A 152 -2.82 9.11 -4.20
C PRO A 152 -4.23 9.43 -4.70
N THR A 153 -4.47 10.70 -5.04
CA THR A 153 -5.72 11.16 -5.68
C THR A 153 -6.05 10.28 -6.91
N GLY A 154 -7.29 9.78 -6.97
CA GLY A 154 -7.73 8.81 -7.99
C GLY A 154 -7.62 7.34 -7.56
N THR A 155 -7.33 7.10 -6.28
CA THR A 155 -7.29 5.78 -5.65
C THR A 155 -8.55 5.56 -4.82
N GLY A 156 -9.21 4.42 -4.97
CA GLY A 156 -10.38 4.08 -4.15
C GLY A 156 -11.44 5.16 -4.18
N PHE A 157 -11.84 5.68 -3.04
CA PHE A 157 -12.78 6.80 -2.97
C PHE A 157 -12.14 8.18 -3.17
N SER A 158 -10.83 8.30 -3.20
CA SER A 158 -10.14 9.57 -3.50
C SER A 158 -10.26 9.94 -4.97
N PHE A 159 -10.47 11.22 -5.27
CA PHE A 159 -10.75 11.66 -6.64
C PHE A 159 -10.23 13.07 -6.93
N THR A 160 -10.21 13.42 -8.20
CA THR A 160 -10.01 14.78 -8.75
C THR A 160 -10.92 14.98 -9.95
N ASP A 161 -11.35 16.23 -10.18
CA ASP A 161 -12.19 16.59 -11.33
C ASP A 161 -11.36 16.94 -12.58
N ASP A 162 -10.03 17.05 -12.46
CA ASP A 162 -9.12 17.44 -13.55
C ASP A 162 -7.93 16.49 -13.62
N ALA A 163 -7.56 16.07 -14.83
CA ALA A 163 -6.42 15.18 -15.04
C ALA A 163 -5.09 15.73 -14.47
N ARG A 164 -4.95 17.07 -14.37
CA ARG A 164 -3.79 17.72 -13.74
C ARG A 164 -3.75 17.58 -12.21
N GLY A 165 -4.82 17.09 -11.61
CA GLY A 165 -4.91 16.82 -10.18
C GLY A 165 -4.38 15.44 -9.77
N PHE A 166 -4.06 14.55 -10.75
CA PHE A 166 -3.37 13.29 -10.44
C PHE A 166 -1.91 13.54 -10.08
N ALA A 167 -1.38 12.75 -9.15
CA ALA A 167 0.04 12.73 -8.86
C ALA A 167 0.82 12.11 -10.03
N ALA A 168 1.94 12.72 -10.40
CA ALA A 168 2.87 12.21 -11.42
C ALA A 168 4.24 11.83 -10.81
N SER A 169 4.43 12.08 -9.52
CA SER A 169 5.68 11.84 -8.81
C SER A 169 5.43 11.62 -7.32
N GLU A 170 6.44 11.06 -6.63
CA GLU A 170 6.40 10.93 -5.17
C GLU A 170 6.43 12.29 -4.45
N ASP A 171 6.93 13.35 -5.07
CA ASP A 171 6.83 14.72 -4.52
C ASP A 171 5.37 15.21 -4.49
N ASP A 172 4.58 14.91 -5.54
CA ASP A 172 3.16 15.22 -5.57
C ASP A 172 2.39 14.42 -4.51
N VAL A 173 2.68 13.12 -4.40
CA VAL A 173 2.11 12.25 -3.38
C VAL A 173 2.40 12.78 -1.97
N ALA A 174 3.66 13.10 -1.69
CA ALA A 174 4.09 13.61 -0.38
C ALA A 174 3.42 14.94 -0.04
N ARG A 175 3.32 15.87 -1.00
CA ARG A 175 2.65 17.17 -0.85
C ARG A 175 1.18 16.99 -0.46
N ASP A 176 0.47 16.15 -1.18
CA ASP A 176 -0.97 15.95 -0.98
C ASP A 176 -1.24 15.20 0.33
N LEU A 177 -0.46 14.16 0.65
CA LEU A 177 -0.52 13.48 1.94
C LEU A 177 -0.18 14.42 3.11
N TYR A 178 0.82 15.28 2.98
CA TYR A 178 1.16 16.25 4.03
C TYR A 178 0.02 17.24 4.27
N SER A 179 -0.61 17.71 3.19
CA SER A 179 -1.81 18.53 3.28
C SER A 179 -2.95 17.80 4.02
N ALA A 180 -3.21 16.55 3.67
CA ALA A 180 -4.23 15.75 4.33
C ALA A 180 -3.91 15.50 5.82
N LEU A 181 -2.68 15.13 6.15
CA LEU A 181 -2.26 14.87 7.53
C LEU A 181 -2.32 16.13 8.40
N THR A 182 -1.93 17.29 7.88
CA THR A 182 -2.05 18.54 8.63
C THR A 182 -3.52 18.91 8.90
N GLN A 183 -4.42 18.66 7.97
CA GLN A 183 -5.85 18.82 8.15
C GLN A 183 -6.41 17.79 9.15
N PHE A 184 -5.99 16.53 9.04
CA PHE A 184 -6.37 15.48 10.00
C PHE A 184 -6.02 15.87 11.44
N PHE A 185 -4.79 16.33 11.69
CA PHE A 185 -4.38 16.78 13.02
C PHE A 185 -4.99 18.12 13.46
N GLN A 186 -5.59 18.88 12.56
CA GLN A 186 -6.45 20.01 12.92
C GLN A 186 -7.85 19.55 13.35
N LEU A 187 -8.40 18.56 12.65
CA LEU A 187 -9.71 17.98 12.96
C LEU A 187 -9.70 17.14 14.24
N PHE A 188 -8.57 16.47 14.49
CA PHE A 188 -8.35 15.60 15.68
C PHE A 188 -7.16 16.13 16.51
N PRO A 189 -7.27 17.32 17.13
CA PRO A 189 -6.14 17.96 17.82
C PRO A 189 -5.66 17.19 19.05
N GLU A 190 -6.49 16.34 19.64
CA GLU A 190 -6.14 15.47 20.75
C GLU A 190 -5.03 14.47 20.42
N TYR A 191 -4.89 14.08 19.15
CA TYR A 191 -3.86 13.13 18.69
C TYR A 191 -2.53 13.80 18.30
N ARG A 192 -2.41 15.14 18.36
CA ARG A 192 -1.15 15.84 17.96
C ARG A 192 0.06 15.47 18.79
N LYS A 193 -0.16 15.05 20.05
CA LYS A 193 0.91 14.66 20.99
C LYS A 193 1.35 13.22 20.79
N ASN A 194 0.47 12.39 20.23
CA ASN A 194 0.71 10.97 20.10
C ASN A 194 1.84 10.72 19.11
N ASP A 195 2.59 9.68 19.35
CA ASP A 195 3.62 9.24 18.41
C ASP A 195 2.97 8.90 17.07
N PHE A 196 3.55 9.38 15.97
CA PHE A 196 3.08 9.12 14.62
C PHE A 196 4.04 8.21 13.87
N TYR A 197 3.49 7.19 13.21
CA TYR A 197 4.23 6.28 12.34
C TYR A 197 3.56 6.25 10.97
N ALA A 198 4.37 6.40 9.90
CA ALA A 198 3.90 6.16 8.54
C ALA A 198 4.23 4.73 8.14
N THR A 199 3.22 3.99 7.69
CA THR A 199 3.35 2.58 7.33
C THR A 199 2.69 2.29 6.00
N GLY A 200 3.09 1.18 5.37
CA GLY A 200 2.48 0.71 4.14
C GLY A 200 3.25 -0.46 3.56
N GLU A 201 2.75 -0.99 2.45
CA GLU A 201 3.39 -2.12 1.76
C GLU A 201 3.50 -1.93 0.25
N SER A 202 4.30 -2.78 -0.39
CA SER A 202 4.40 -2.84 -1.84
C SER A 202 4.91 -1.52 -2.43
N TYR A 203 4.18 -0.91 -3.37
CA TYR A 203 4.53 0.39 -3.93
C TYR A 203 4.58 1.50 -2.86
N ALA A 204 3.88 1.34 -1.72
CA ALA A 204 4.02 2.27 -0.59
C ALA A 204 5.43 2.25 0.05
N GLY A 205 6.30 1.32 -0.35
CA GLY A 205 7.74 1.43 -0.16
C GLY A 205 8.36 2.67 -0.77
N LYS A 206 7.61 3.40 -1.62
CA LYS A 206 7.94 4.74 -2.12
C LYS A 206 7.13 5.82 -1.38
N TYR A 207 5.82 5.65 -1.20
CA TYR A 207 4.96 6.61 -0.51
C TYR A 207 5.41 6.91 0.92
N VAL A 208 5.77 5.87 1.67
CA VAL A 208 6.17 6.00 3.08
C VAL A 208 7.45 6.81 3.26
N PRO A 209 8.56 6.53 2.54
CA PRO A 209 9.73 7.41 2.58
C PRO A 209 9.43 8.82 2.10
N ALA A 210 8.59 9.00 1.08
CA ALA A 210 8.24 10.30 0.54
C ALA A 210 7.53 11.18 1.58
N ILE A 211 6.45 10.69 2.20
CA ILE A 211 5.73 11.44 3.23
C ILE A 211 6.58 11.66 4.48
N ALA A 212 7.34 10.66 4.92
CA ALA A 212 8.20 10.80 6.10
C ALA A 212 9.30 11.84 5.87
N TYR A 213 9.92 11.85 4.69
CA TYR A 213 10.92 12.85 4.30
C TYR A 213 10.29 14.25 4.20
N TYR A 214 9.09 14.37 3.67
CA TYR A 214 8.38 15.64 3.60
C TYR A 214 8.06 16.21 4.98
N ILE A 215 7.58 15.35 5.91
CA ILE A 215 7.38 15.72 7.31
C ILE A 215 8.71 16.16 7.95
N HIS A 216 9.80 15.42 7.73
CA HIS A 216 11.12 15.74 8.25
C HIS A 216 11.57 17.15 7.82
N LEU A 217 11.41 17.49 6.56
CA LEU A 217 11.80 18.79 6.02
C LEU A 217 10.92 19.93 6.51
N LEU A 218 9.61 19.73 6.63
CA LEU A 218 8.66 20.81 6.90
C LEU A 218 8.39 21.03 8.39
N ASN A 219 8.52 20.01 9.22
CA ASN A 219 8.24 20.10 10.67
C ASN A 219 8.94 21.25 11.40
N PRO A 220 10.21 21.62 11.10
CA PRO A 220 10.88 22.72 11.81
C PRO A 220 10.08 24.05 11.77
N THR A 221 9.43 24.33 10.64
CA THR A 221 8.70 25.59 10.38
C THR A 221 7.17 25.42 10.40
N ALA A 222 6.67 24.20 10.53
CA ALA A 222 5.24 23.89 10.46
C ALA A 222 4.45 24.47 11.64
N LYS A 223 3.27 25.05 11.33
CA LYS A 223 2.27 25.46 12.36
C LYS A 223 1.64 24.25 13.06
N VAL A 224 1.36 23.21 12.30
CA VAL A 224 0.86 21.93 12.81
C VAL A 224 2.01 20.91 12.64
N LYS A 225 2.69 20.61 13.73
CA LYS A 225 3.77 19.63 13.73
C LYS A 225 3.20 18.23 13.83
N ILE A 226 3.74 17.32 13.02
CA ILE A 226 3.42 15.89 13.05
C ILE A 226 4.52 15.19 13.85
N ASN A 227 4.17 14.52 14.94
CA ASN A 227 5.13 13.88 15.84
C ASN A 227 5.68 12.56 15.27
N LEU A 228 6.32 12.63 14.10
CA LEU A 228 6.92 11.47 13.43
C LEU A 228 7.97 10.81 14.31
N LYS A 229 7.82 9.52 14.58
CA LYS A 229 8.76 8.67 15.32
C LYS A 229 9.43 7.62 14.49
N GLY A 230 8.77 7.16 13.44
CA GLY A 230 9.34 6.15 12.59
C GLY A 230 8.44 5.76 11.43
N VAL A 231 8.92 4.77 10.68
CA VAL A 231 8.23 4.18 9.54
C VAL A 231 8.30 2.67 9.59
N ALA A 232 7.26 2.00 9.04
CA ALA A 232 7.30 0.55 8.81
C ALA A 232 6.86 0.27 7.37
N ILE A 233 7.69 -0.46 6.63
CA ILE A 233 7.50 -0.75 5.21
C ILE A 233 7.53 -2.26 5.02
N GLY A 234 6.41 -2.82 4.58
CA GLY A 234 6.27 -4.23 4.25
C GLY A 234 6.47 -4.47 2.76
N ASP A 235 7.29 -5.46 2.43
CA ASP A 235 7.46 -5.92 1.05
C ASP A 235 7.60 -4.74 0.06
N GLY A 236 8.47 -3.76 0.44
CA GLY A 236 8.47 -2.42 -0.12
C GLY A 236 9.31 -2.25 -1.38
N PHE A 237 8.73 -1.69 -2.44
CA PHE A 237 9.37 -1.46 -3.72
C PHE A 237 10.10 -0.11 -3.75
N SER A 238 11.13 0.07 -2.90
CA SER A 238 11.82 1.36 -2.70
C SER A 238 12.94 1.64 -3.71
N ASP A 239 13.54 0.59 -4.29
CA ASP A 239 14.68 0.71 -5.22
C ASP A 239 14.54 -0.25 -6.41
N PRO A 240 13.77 0.12 -7.44
CA PRO A 240 13.47 -0.74 -8.57
C PRO A 240 14.70 -1.32 -9.27
N GLU A 241 15.75 -0.52 -9.51
CA GLU A 241 16.95 -0.97 -10.20
C GLU A 241 17.60 -2.18 -9.53
N THR A 242 17.74 -2.14 -8.21
CA THR A 242 18.40 -3.22 -7.46
C THR A 242 17.48 -4.44 -7.30
N ILE A 243 16.18 -4.21 -7.08
CA ILE A 243 15.17 -5.25 -6.92
C ILE A 243 15.05 -6.08 -8.21
N ILE A 244 14.88 -5.41 -9.36
CA ILE A 244 14.71 -6.06 -10.67
C ILE A 244 15.90 -6.95 -11.01
N GLY A 245 17.12 -6.52 -10.71
CA GLY A 245 18.32 -7.31 -10.95
C GLY A 245 18.40 -8.62 -10.17
N GLY A 246 17.56 -8.81 -9.17
CA GLY A 246 17.55 -10.01 -8.33
C GLY A 246 16.58 -11.11 -8.77
N TYR A 247 15.52 -10.79 -9.51
CA TYR A 247 14.49 -11.77 -9.89
C TYR A 247 15.01 -13.05 -10.52
N PRO A 248 15.93 -13.02 -11.50
CA PRO A 248 16.33 -14.25 -12.18
C PRO A 248 16.93 -15.29 -11.25
N GLY A 249 17.78 -14.83 -10.32
CA GLY A 249 18.40 -15.71 -9.32
C GLY A 249 17.38 -16.22 -8.31
N PHE A 250 16.56 -15.33 -7.78
CA PHE A 250 15.56 -15.67 -6.78
C PHE A 250 14.56 -16.71 -7.32
N LEU A 251 13.90 -16.43 -8.43
CA LEU A 251 12.89 -17.31 -9.01
C LEU A 251 13.43 -18.68 -9.40
N TYR A 252 14.68 -18.74 -9.87
CA TYR A 252 15.36 -20.00 -10.14
C TYR A 252 15.61 -20.81 -8.87
N HIS A 253 16.08 -20.18 -7.78
CA HIS A 253 16.41 -20.87 -6.54
C HIS A 253 15.19 -21.41 -5.79
N ILE A 254 14.02 -20.80 -5.96
CA ILE A 254 12.76 -21.33 -5.42
C ILE A 254 12.04 -22.28 -6.38
N GLY A 255 12.66 -22.64 -7.53
CA GLY A 255 12.15 -23.64 -8.46
C GLY A 255 11.01 -23.18 -9.38
N LEU A 256 10.73 -21.87 -9.47
CA LEU A 256 9.71 -21.32 -10.37
C LEU A 256 10.21 -21.16 -11.81
N LEU A 257 11.52 -21.12 -12.03
CA LEU A 257 12.13 -21.05 -13.36
C LEU A 257 13.15 -22.17 -13.55
N ASP A 258 13.24 -22.71 -14.76
CA ASP A 258 14.35 -23.52 -15.23
C ASP A 258 15.54 -22.66 -15.69
N GLU A 259 16.66 -23.29 -16.06
CA GLU A 259 17.89 -22.58 -16.48
C GLU A 259 17.68 -21.76 -17.76
N LYS A 260 16.83 -22.21 -18.70
CA LYS A 260 16.52 -21.50 -19.93
C LYS A 260 15.67 -20.26 -19.64
N GLN A 261 14.65 -20.41 -18.81
CA GLN A 261 13.75 -19.33 -18.37
C GLN A 261 14.52 -18.29 -17.55
N LYS A 262 15.41 -18.72 -16.64
CA LYS A 262 16.31 -17.84 -15.88
C LYS A 262 17.17 -16.97 -16.80
N LYS A 263 17.76 -17.55 -17.86
CA LYS A 263 18.56 -16.79 -18.85
C LYS A 263 17.72 -15.74 -19.57
N TYR A 264 16.47 -16.05 -19.89
CA TYR A 264 15.55 -15.10 -20.48
C TYR A 264 15.26 -13.94 -19.51
N PHE A 265 14.91 -14.26 -18.25
CA PHE A 265 14.72 -13.26 -17.19
C PHE A 265 15.96 -12.38 -17.02
N GLN A 266 17.16 -12.97 -16.98
CA GLN A 266 18.42 -12.21 -16.88
C GLN A 266 18.56 -11.16 -18.00
N LYS A 267 18.26 -11.55 -19.23
CA LYS A 267 18.29 -10.64 -20.36
C LYS A 267 17.29 -9.51 -20.23
N GLN A 268 16.03 -9.81 -19.91
CA GLN A 268 14.97 -8.81 -19.81
C GLN A 268 15.21 -7.85 -18.62
N CYS A 269 15.59 -8.36 -17.46
CA CYS A 269 15.94 -7.54 -16.30
C CYS A 269 17.13 -6.61 -16.58
N ALA A 270 18.16 -7.10 -17.26
CA ALA A 270 19.32 -6.29 -17.65
C ALA A 270 18.92 -5.16 -18.64
N GLU A 271 18.02 -5.46 -19.57
CA GLU A 271 17.51 -4.47 -20.52
C GLU A 271 16.62 -3.43 -19.82
N THR A 272 15.74 -3.85 -18.91
CA THR A 272 14.95 -2.96 -18.05
C THR A 272 15.85 -1.99 -17.29
N ILE A 273 16.86 -2.52 -16.57
CA ILE A 273 17.83 -1.71 -15.82
C ILE A 273 18.58 -0.73 -16.72
N LYS A 274 18.96 -1.15 -17.92
CA LYS A 274 19.59 -0.27 -18.91
C LYS A 274 18.69 0.91 -19.25
N TYR A 275 17.39 0.69 -19.46
CA TYR A 275 16.45 1.76 -19.76
C TYR A 275 16.16 2.64 -18.53
N ILE A 276 16.12 2.08 -17.32
CA ILE A 276 16.06 2.85 -16.07
C ILE A 276 17.23 3.84 -16.00
N LYS A 277 18.46 3.37 -16.20
CA LYS A 277 19.67 4.22 -16.20
C LYS A 277 19.71 5.29 -17.30
N GLN A 278 18.95 5.09 -18.38
CA GLN A 278 18.79 6.06 -19.47
C GLN A 278 17.56 6.95 -19.28
N GLU A 279 16.85 6.84 -18.17
CA GLU A 279 15.58 7.54 -17.88
C GLU A 279 14.52 7.32 -18.97
N LYS A 280 14.58 6.19 -19.66
CA LYS A 280 13.60 5.77 -20.66
C LYS A 280 12.48 4.95 -20.00
N TRP A 281 11.78 5.58 -19.08
CA TRP A 281 10.85 4.96 -18.14
C TRP A 281 9.79 4.09 -18.81
N ARG A 282 9.16 4.58 -19.90
CA ARG A 282 8.15 3.83 -20.63
C ARG A 282 8.68 2.51 -21.18
N LYS A 283 9.88 2.52 -21.77
CA LYS A 283 10.49 1.28 -22.28
C LYS A 283 10.84 0.30 -21.16
N ALA A 284 11.32 0.82 -20.04
CA ALA A 284 11.57 0.00 -18.85
C ALA A 284 10.26 -0.65 -18.37
N PHE A 285 9.17 0.11 -18.32
CA PHE A 285 7.86 -0.36 -17.89
C PHE A 285 7.33 -1.46 -18.85
N GLU A 286 7.32 -1.22 -20.15
CA GLU A 286 6.85 -2.18 -21.15
C GLU A 286 7.57 -3.54 -21.06
N ILE A 287 8.89 -3.53 -20.83
CA ILE A 287 9.67 -4.77 -20.71
C ILE A 287 9.34 -5.49 -19.39
N PHE A 288 9.30 -4.75 -18.28
CA PHE A 288 9.02 -5.32 -16.98
C PHE A 288 7.60 -5.85 -16.88
N ASP A 289 6.64 -5.13 -17.42
CA ASP A 289 5.24 -5.55 -17.48
C ASP A 289 5.07 -6.85 -18.26
N ASN A 290 5.62 -6.94 -19.47
CA ASN A 290 5.62 -8.18 -20.25
C ASN A 290 6.32 -9.35 -19.54
N LEU A 291 7.29 -9.05 -18.68
CA LEU A 291 8.02 -10.06 -17.92
C LEU A 291 7.23 -10.58 -16.71
N MET A 292 6.62 -9.68 -15.93
CA MET A 292 6.03 -9.98 -14.62
C MET A 292 4.51 -9.84 -14.58
N ASN A 293 3.95 -8.67 -14.93
CA ASN A 293 2.56 -8.33 -14.66
C ASN A 293 1.61 -8.71 -15.80
N GLY A 294 1.93 -8.31 -17.04
CA GLY A 294 1.09 -8.52 -18.21
C GLY A 294 -0.12 -7.58 -18.27
N ASP A 295 0.00 -6.38 -17.72
CA ASP A 295 -1.08 -5.41 -17.62
C ASP A 295 -1.30 -4.62 -18.90
N LEU A 296 -0.23 -4.44 -19.71
CA LEU A 296 -0.27 -3.73 -20.99
C LEU A 296 -0.74 -4.58 -22.18
N THR A 297 -0.89 -5.88 -21.98
CA THR A 297 -1.21 -6.80 -23.06
C THR A 297 -2.39 -7.70 -22.72
N SER A 298 -3.09 -8.19 -23.75
CA SER A 298 -4.12 -9.24 -23.58
C SER A 298 -3.52 -10.63 -23.36
N TYR A 299 -2.20 -10.76 -23.44
CA TYR A 299 -1.49 -12.02 -23.29
C TYR A 299 -0.91 -12.13 -21.87
N PRO A 300 -0.83 -13.36 -21.31
CA PRO A 300 -0.17 -13.60 -20.06
C PRO A 300 1.30 -13.13 -20.07
N SER A 301 1.79 -12.61 -18.96
CA SER A 301 3.20 -12.27 -18.81
C SER A 301 4.11 -13.50 -18.98
N TYR A 302 5.40 -13.27 -19.19
CA TYR A 302 6.34 -14.40 -19.27
C TYR A 302 6.40 -15.19 -17.96
N PHE A 303 6.25 -14.51 -16.80
CA PHE A 303 6.15 -15.16 -15.49
C PHE A 303 4.93 -16.10 -15.45
N GLN A 304 3.75 -15.63 -15.82
CA GLN A 304 2.52 -16.42 -15.83
C GLN A 304 2.64 -17.64 -16.78
N ASN A 305 3.20 -17.43 -17.98
CA ASN A 305 3.43 -18.52 -18.94
C ASN A 305 4.45 -19.55 -18.44
N SER A 306 5.47 -19.12 -17.71
CA SER A 306 6.53 -19.98 -17.20
C SER A 306 6.14 -20.80 -15.98
N THR A 307 5.29 -20.24 -15.13
CA THR A 307 4.94 -20.81 -13.83
C THR A 307 3.53 -21.43 -13.79
N GLY A 308 2.64 -21.01 -14.69
CA GLY A 308 1.22 -21.35 -14.63
C GLY A 308 0.44 -20.58 -13.56
N CYS A 309 1.08 -19.63 -12.85
CA CYS A 309 0.48 -18.88 -11.75
C CYS A 309 0.26 -17.41 -12.15
N SER A 310 -0.93 -16.89 -11.87
CA SER A 310 -1.26 -15.47 -12.05
C SER A 310 -1.08 -14.65 -10.77
N TYR A 311 -0.94 -15.30 -9.62
CA TYR A 311 -0.79 -14.69 -8.30
C TYR A 311 0.69 -14.78 -7.88
N TYR A 312 1.31 -13.64 -7.66
CA TYR A 312 2.73 -13.52 -7.30
C TYR A 312 2.94 -12.97 -5.88
N PHE A 313 1.88 -12.88 -5.10
CA PHE A 313 1.96 -12.43 -3.71
C PHE A 313 2.38 -13.53 -2.74
N ASN A 314 2.18 -14.80 -3.13
CA ASN A 314 2.60 -15.93 -2.31
C ASN A 314 2.94 -17.12 -3.21
N PHE A 315 4.20 -17.60 -3.20
CA PHE A 315 4.61 -18.68 -4.11
C PHE A 315 4.02 -20.07 -3.79
N LEU A 316 3.26 -20.20 -2.71
CA LEU A 316 2.46 -21.40 -2.43
C LEU A 316 1.04 -21.34 -3.05
N GLN A 317 0.68 -20.21 -3.67
CA GLN A 317 -0.63 -19.97 -4.24
C GLN A 317 -0.49 -19.56 -5.72
N CYS A 318 -1.30 -20.13 -6.60
CA CYS A 318 -1.29 -19.77 -8.02
C CYS A 318 -2.42 -18.83 -8.44
N GLN A 319 -3.43 -18.64 -7.59
CA GLN A 319 -4.59 -17.78 -7.83
C GLN A 319 -4.89 -16.94 -6.60
N GLU A 320 -5.46 -15.77 -6.85
CA GLU A 320 -5.91 -14.85 -5.81
C GLU A 320 -7.04 -15.48 -4.97
N PRO A 321 -6.95 -15.45 -3.63
CA PRO A 321 -8.02 -15.89 -2.75
C PRO A 321 -9.33 -15.12 -2.98
N GLU A 322 -10.47 -15.83 -3.00
CA GLU A 322 -11.79 -15.22 -3.25
C GLU A 322 -12.15 -14.21 -2.16
N GLU A 323 -11.79 -14.51 -0.92
CA GLU A 323 -12.06 -13.68 0.26
C GLU A 323 -11.44 -12.30 0.23
N GLU A 324 -10.36 -12.11 -0.52
CA GLU A 324 -9.72 -10.80 -0.71
C GLU A 324 -10.59 -9.81 -1.50
N LYS A 325 -11.67 -10.29 -2.14
CA LYS A 325 -12.58 -9.48 -2.97
C LYS A 325 -13.86 -9.05 -2.27
N TYR A 326 -14.25 -9.71 -1.19
CA TYR A 326 -15.57 -9.49 -0.54
C TYR A 326 -15.76 -8.06 -0.03
N PHE A 327 -14.67 -7.37 0.34
CA PHE A 327 -14.78 -5.99 0.82
C PHE A 327 -15.27 -5.03 -0.28
N GLY A 328 -15.02 -5.31 -1.55
CA GLY A 328 -15.52 -4.52 -2.68
C GLY A 328 -17.04 -4.55 -2.76
N ASP A 329 -17.63 -5.73 -2.66
CA ASP A 329 -19.07 -5.90 -2.64
C ASP A 329 -19.69 -5.27 -1.38
N PHE A 330 -19.02 -5.39 -0.22
CA PHE A 330 -19.43 -4.74 1.03
C PHE A 330 -19.44 -3.22 0.90
N LEU A 331 -18.40 -2.62 0.35
CA LEU A 331 -18.31 -1.17 0.10
C LEU A 331 -19.31 -0.68 -0.96
N SER A 332 -19.91 -1.59 -1.74
CA SER A 332 -20.97 -1.26 -2.71
C SER A 332 -22.34 -1.11 -2.05
N LEU A 333 -22.53 -1.58 -0.81
CA LEU A 333 -23.81 -1.51 -0.10
C LEU A 333 -24.20 -0.04 0.19
N PRO A 334 -25.43 0.40 -0.13
CA PRO A 334 -25.86 1.77 0.11
C PRO A 334 -25.75 2.22 1.57
N GLU A 335 -26.08 1.34 2.50
CA GLU A 335 -25.97 1.57 3.94
C GLU A 335 -24.53 1.77 4.39
N VAL A 336 -23.58 1.03 3.82
CA VAL A 336 -22.14 1.18 4.12
C VAL A 336 -21.65 2.51 3.56
N ARG A 337 -21.96 2.82 2.30
CA ARG A 337 -21.58 4.08 1.65
C ARG A 337 -22.10 5.30 2.39
N ARG A 338 -23.34 5.23 2.87
CA ARG A 338 -23.92 6.28 3.72
C ARG A 338 -23.18 6.42 5.03
N ALA A 339 -22.91 5.28 5.70
CA ALA A 339 -22.25 5.26 7.01
C ALA A 339 -20.83 5.83 6.98
N ILE A 340 -20.09 5.61 5.87
CA ILE A 340 -18.71 6.07 5.69
C ILE A 340 -18.60 7.37 4.92
N HIS A 341 -19.73 8.05 4.65
CA HIS A 341 -19.80 9.40 4.06
C HIS A 341 -19.19 9.53 2.65
N VAL A 342 -19.32 8.50 1.82
CA VAL A 342 -18.84 8.55 0.43
C VAL A 342 -19.96 8.83 -0.58
N GLY A 343 -21.22 8.68 -0.17
CA GLY A 343 -22.35 8.92 -1.07
C GLY A 343 -22.30 8.07 -2.33
N ASN A 344 -22.63 8.68 -3.47
CA ASN A 344 -22.59 8.00 -4.77
C ASN A 344 -21.28 8.28 -5.56
N LEU A 345 -20.21 8.72 -4.88
CA LEU A 345 -18.93 8.93 -5.54
C LEU A 345 -18.33 7.61 -6.03
N THR A 346 -17.66 7.66 -7.18
CA THR A 346 -17.02 6.50 -7.79
C THR A 346 -15.89 5.97 -6.91
N PHE A 347 -15.79 4.65 -6.80
CA PHE A 347 -14.59 3.99 -6.30
C PHE A 347 -13.68 3.68 -7.49
N HIS A 348 -12.47 4.23 -7.47
CA HIS A 348 -11.50 4.10 -8.55
C HIS A 348 -10.61 2.88 -8.32
N ASP A 349 -10.38 2.12 -9.38
CA ASP A 349 -9.54 0.90 -9.36
C ASP A 349 -8.02 1.17 -9.39
N GLY A 350 -7.63 2.44 -9.49
CA GLY A 350 -6.24 2.88 -9.53
C GLY A 350 -5.59 2.88 -10.91
N SER A 351 -6.29 2.45 -11.96
CA SER A 351 -5.72 2.40 -13.32
C SER A 351 -5.27 3.77 -13.84
N GLU A 352 -6.04 4.84 -13.54
CA GLU A 352 -5.64 6.22 -13.89
C GLU A 352 -4.42 6.69 -13.10
N VAL A 353 -4.29 6.31 -11.82
CA VAL A 353 -3.10 6.59 -11.01
C VAL A 353 -1.86 5.96 -11.64
N GLU A 354 -1.95 4.69 -12.00
CA GLU A 354 -0.83 3.97 -12.62
C GLU A 354 -0.41 4.62 -13.94
N LYS A 355 -1.36 5.04 -14.78
CA LYS A 355 -1.09 5.78 -16.02
C LYS A 355 -0.35 7.10 -15.79
N HIS A 356 -0.65 7.83 -14.72
CA HIS A 356 0.01 9.10 -14.41
C HIS A 356 1.37 8.90 -13.73
N MET A 357 1.54 7.81 -12.95
CA MET A 357 2.75 7.52 -12.20
C MET A 357 3.74 6.58 -12.89
N TRP A 358 3.45 6.07 -14.08
CA TRP A 358 4.32 5.11 -14.79
C TRP A 358 5.78 5.57 -14.93
N ALA A 359 6.02 6.88 -15.12
CA ALA A 359 7.36 7.44 -15.21
C ALA A 359 8.08 7.45 -13.85
N ASP A 360 7.34 7.59 -12.76
CA ASP A 360 7.86 7.55 -11.40
C ASP A 360 8.11 6.12 -10.90
N TRP A 361 7.46 5.13 -11.47
CA TRP A 361 7.47 3.74 -11.04
C TRP A 361 8.89 3.18 -10.84
N PHE A 362 9.81 3.53 -11.74
CA PHE A 362 11.21 3.07 -11.71
C PHE A 362 12.19 4.03 -11.03
N LYS A 363 11.75 5.17 -10.53
CA LYS A 363 12.61 6.08 -9.77
C LYS A 363 12.82 5.54 -8.36
N SER A 364 14.07 5.54 -7.91
CA SER A 364 14.43 5.09 -6.57
C SER A 364 14.20 6.18 -5.53
N VAL A 365 13.60 5.83 -4.39
CA VAL A 365 13.47 6.69 -3.20
C VAL A 365 14.53 6.38 -2.14
N LYS A 366 15.52 5.61 -2.47
CA LYS A 366 16.65 5.24 -1.60
C LYS A 366 17.29 6.43 -0.87
N PRO A 367 17.50 7.61 -1.51
CA PRO A 367 18.06 8.76 -0.80
C PRO A 367 17.17 9.26 0.35
N TRP A 368 15.86 9.32 0.15
CA TRP A 368 14.91 9.69 1.19
C TRP A 368 14.83 8.63 2.30
N LEU A 369 14.79 7.36 1.92
CA LEU A 369 14.82 6.26 2.88
C LEU A 369 16.09 6.31 3.74
N ALA A 370 17.26 6.56 3.14
CA ALA A 370 18.53 6.69 3.87
C ALA A 370 18.48 7.83 4.89
N GLU A 371 17.90 8.98 4.53
CA GLU A 371 17.73 10.11 5.45
C GLU A 371 16.79 9.75 6.62
N ILE A 372 15.69 9.06 6.33
CA ILE A 372 14.77 8.58 7.36
C ILE A 372 15.44 7.55 8.27
N MET A 373 16.22 6.61 7.73
CA MET A 373 17.01 5.63 8.51
C MET A 373 18.06 6.30 9.41
N ASN A 374 18.53 7.51 9.05
CA ASN A 374 19.48 8.26 9.82
C ASN A 374 18.88 9.01 11.03
N ASN A 375 17.57 9.25 11.03
CA ASN A 375 16.93 10.19 11.96
C ASN A 375 15.75 9.59 12.72
N TYR A 376 15.18 8.49 12.27
CA TYR A 376 13.96 7.90 12.82
C TYR A 376 14.07 6.38 12.97
N ARG A 377 13.15 5.80 13.72
CA ARG A 377 13.01 4.33 13.78
C ARG A 377 12.48 3.80 12.46
N VAL A 378 13.10 2.75 11.93
CA VAL A 378 12.71 2.16 10.64
C VAL A 378 12.58 0.65 10.78
N LEU A 379 11.42 0.14 10.39
CA LEU A 379 11.16 -1.29 10.18
C LEU A 379 10.99 -1.55 8.69
N ILE A 380 11.82 -2.42 8.14
CA ILE A 380 11.61 -3.03 6.82
C ILE A 380 11.30 -4.49 7.06
N TYR A 381 10.11 -4.93 6.66
CA TYR A 381 9.73 -6.32 6.82
C TYR A 381 9.35 -6.96 5.49
N SER A 382 9.53 -8.26 5.40
CA SER A 382 9.22 -9.03 4.19
C SER A 382 8.59 -10.37 4.57
N GLY A 383 7.54 -10.76 3.84
CA GLY A 383 7.04 -12.12 3.86
C GLY A 383 8.02 -13.07 3.15
N GLN A 384 8.32 -14.20 3.77
CA GLN A 384 9.26 -15.19 3.22
C GLN A 384 8.78 -15.79 1.89
N LEU A 385 7.47 -15.79 1.65
CA LEU A 385 6.81 -16.41 0.50
C LEU A 385 6.48 -15.41 -0.62
N ASP A 386 6.81 -14.12 -0.44
CA ASP A 386 6.61 -13.09 -1.46
C ASP A 386 7.47 -13.34 -2.70
N ILE A 387 6.86 -13.19 -3.88
CA ILE A 387 7.53 -13.27 -5.18
C ILE A 387 7.86 -11.87 -5.70
N ILE A 388 6.89 -10.93 -5.63
CA ILE A 388 6.99 -9.65 -6.33
C ILE A 388 7.97 -8.68 -5.66
N VAL A 389 8.05 -8.64 -4.33
CA VAL A 389 9.09 -7.88 -3.60
C VAL A 389 9.75 -8.75 -2.55
N ALA A 390 10.26 -9.89 -2.99
CA ALA A 390 10.79 -10.93 -2.14
C ALA A 390 11.90 -10.44 -1.19
N ALA A 391 12.01 -11.06 -0.02
CA ALA A 391 12.99 -10.72 1.01
C ALA A 391 14.44 -10.60 0.50
N PRO A 392 14.97 -11.51 -0.37
CA PRO A 392 16.31 -11.37 -0.92
C PRO A 392 16.47 -10.13 -1.84
N LEU A 393 15.38 -9.70 -2.50
CA LEU A 393 15.40 -8.53 -3.38
C LEU A 393 15.45 -7.25 -2.55
N THR A 394 14.67 -7.20 -1.47
CA THR A 394 14.70 -6.12 -0.48
C THR A 394 16.08 -6.00 0.18
N GLU A 395 16.68 -7.12 0.58
CA GLU A 395 18.03 -7.11 1.18
C GLU A 395 19.09 -6.56 0.21
N ARG A 396 19.01 -6.89 -1.09
CA ARG A 396 19.92 -6.32 -2.10
C ARG A 396 19.85 -4.79 -2.14
N SER A 397 18.65 -4.21 -2.04
CA SER A 397 18.46 -2.76 -1.97
C SER A 397 19.04 -2.17 -0.69
N LEU A 398 18.80 -2.80 0.46
CA LEU A 398 19.33 -2.33 1.76
C LEU A 398 20.86 -2.35 1.81
N LEU A 399 21.51 -3.34 1.18
CA LEU A 399 22.99 -3.45 1.13
C LEU A 399 23.66 -2.35 0.33
N VAL A 400 22.93 -1.59 -0.49
CA VAL A 400 23.41 -0.45 -1.28
C VAL A 400 22.77 0.89 -0.89
N THR A 401 21.88 0.90 0.09
CA THR A 401 21.31 2.12 0.66
C THR A 401 22.34 2.81 1.56
N ASN A 402 22.76 4.02 1.20
CA ASN A 402 23.84 4.72 1.89
C ASN A 402 23.34 5.49 3.12
N TRP A 403 23.28 4.83 4.27
CA TRP A 403 22.90 5.40 5.57
C TRP A 403 24.01 5.16 6.61
N LYS A 404 23.95 5.86 7.75
CA LYS A 404 25.02 5.84 8.78
C LYS A 404 25.35 4.43 9.31
N GLY A 405 24.34 3.57 9.44
CA GLY A 405 24.48 2.19 9.97
C GLY A 405 24.82 1.12 8.93
N LEU A 406 25.00 1.46 7.63
CA LEU A 406 25.19 0.47 6.55
C LEU A 406 26.37 -0.48 6.83
N ARG A 407 27.49 0.04 7.35
CA ARG A 407 28.68 -0.78 7.64
C ARG A 407 28.38 -1.84 8.70
N ASP A 408 27.62 -1.48 9.72
CA ASP A 408 27.26 -2.37 10.82
C ASP A 408 26.15 -3.33 10.38
N TYR A 409 25.20 -2.86 9.57
CA TYR A 409 24.18 -3.72 8.94
C TYR A 409 24.79 -4.85 8.11
N LYS A 410 25.89 -4.59 7.38
CA LYS A 410 26.61 -5.63 6.61
C LYS A 410 27.30 -6.70 7.47
N LYS A 411 27.48 -6.44 8.78
CA LYS A 411 28.21 -7.32 9.70
C LYS A 411 27.31 -7.99 10.73
N VAL A 412 26.16 -7.40 11.05
CA VAL A 412 25.28 -7.91 12.09
C VAL A 412 24.64 -9.24 11.65
N ASP A 413 24.69 -10.23 12.54
CA ASP A 413 24.03 -11.50 12.32
C ASP A 413 22.50 -11.37 12.51
N LYS A 414 21.77 -12.19 11.76
CA LYS A 414 20.32 -12.31 11.97
C LYS A 414 20.04 -13.13 13.24
N LYS A 415 19.08 -12.66 14.03
CA LYS A 415 18.55 -13.35 15.19
C LYS A 415 17.27 -14.10 14.85
N ILE A 416 17.03 -15.21 15.53
CA ILE A 416 15.76 -15.92 15.48
C ILE A 416 14.76 -15.17 16.35
N TRP A 417 13.53 -14.99 15.81
CA TRP A 417 12.40 -14.46 16.53
C TRP A 417 11.31 -15.51 16.68
N ARG A 418 10.78 -15.64 17.90
CA ARG A 418 9.56 -16.36 18.26
C ARG A 418 8.61 -15.41 18.98
N VAL A 419 7.31 -15.61 18.85
CA VAL A 419 6.33 -14.79 19.57
C VAL A 419 6.37 -15.16 21.05
N HIS A 420 6.23 -16.46 21.37
CA HIS A 420 6.26 -16.97 22.75
C HIS A 420 7.46 -17.92 22.95
N SER A 421 7.92 -18.01 24.19
CA SER A 421 9.01 -18.93 24.57
C SER A 421 8.65 -20.41 24.39
N SER A 422 7.36 -20.73 24.44
CA SER A 422 6.84 -22.08 24.19
C SER A 422 6.68 -22.45 22.72
N ASP A 423 6.87 -21.48 21.78
CA ASP A 423 6.71 -21.75 20.37
C ASP A 423 7.79 -22.72 19.86
N VAL A 424 7.36 -23.80 19.23
CA VAL A 424 8.24 -24.72 18.51
C VAL A 424 8.70 -24.07 17.21
N GLU A 425 7.77 -23.41 16.51
CA GLU A 425 8.03 -22.76 15.23
C GLU A 425 8.68 -21.40 15.38
N VAL A 426 9.61 -21.12 14.49
CA VAL A 426 10.23 -19.78 14.35
C VAL A 426 9.23 -18.84 13.67
N ALA A 427 8.95 -17.69 14.28
CA ALA A 427 8.11 -16.66 13.69
C ALA A 427 8.82 -15.94 12.54
N GLY A 428 10.12 -15.73 12.68
CA GLY A 428 10.92 -15.06 11.66
C GLY A 428 12.36 -14.81 12.07
N TYR A 429 13.00 -13.93 11.34
CA TYR A 429 14.40 -13.56 11.52
C TYR A 429 14.54 -12.06 11.54
N VAL A 430 15.42 -11.55 12.42
CA VAL A 430 15.60 -10.11 12.62
C VAL A 430 17.06 -9.74 12.52
N ARG A 431 17.36 -8.67 11.77
CA ARG A 431 18.63 -7.94 11.82
C ARG A 431 18.34 -6.53 12.34
N GLN A 432 19.07 -6.12 13.39
CA GLN A 432 18.87 -4.82 14.02
C GLN A 432 20.19 -4.07 14.13
N VAL A 433 20.18 -2.80 13.74
CA VAL A 433 21.29 -1.86 13.93
C VAL A 433 20.71 -0.54 14.45
N GLY A 434 20.92 -0.26 15.73
CA GLY A 434 20.27 0.89 16.38
C GLY A 434 18.75 0.82 16.25
N ASP A 435 18.17 1.88 15.69
CA ASP A 435 16.73 2.01 15.47
C ASP A 435 16.24 1.42 14.11
N PHE A 436 17.15 0.84 13.34
CA PHE A 436 16.81 0.14 12.11
C PHE A 436 16.59 -1.35 12.37
N HIS A 437 15.48 -1.88 11.87
CA HIS A 437 15.10 -3.29 11.97
C HIS A 437 14.76 -3.82 10.57
N GLN A 438 15.38 -4.94 10.18
CA GLN A 438 14.93 -5.75 9.06
C GLN A 438 14.34 -7.04 9.60
N VAL A 439 13.12 -7.38 9.21
CA VAL A 439 12.42 -8.59 9.66
C VAL A 439 11.97 -9.42 8.47
N ILE A 440 12.26 -10.71 8.49
CA ILE A 440 11.70 -11.68 7.55
C ILE A 440 10.72 -12.55 8.32
N VAL A 441 9.46 -12.55 7.91
CA VAL A 441 8.39 -13.31 8.58
C VAL A 441 8.14 -14.62 7.86
N ARG A 442 8.29 -15.73 8.58
CA ARG A 442 8.05 -17.07 8.01
C ARG A 442 6.56 -17.31 7.75
N GLY A 443 6.28 -17.94 6.61
CA GLY A 443 4.93 -18.32 6.21
C GLY A 443 4.04 -17.15 5.73
N GLY A 444 4.59 -15.93 5.68
CA GLY A 444 3.90 -14.79 5.07
C GLY A 444 4.34 -14.58 3.63
N GLY A 445 3.42 -14.20 2.77
CA GLY A 445 3.65 -13.70 1.42
C GLY A 445 3.68 -12.16 1.40
N HIS A 446 3.31 -11.57 0.27
CA HIS A 446 3.25 -10.13 0.06
C HIS A 446 2.21 -9.45 0.95
N ILE A 447 1.03 -10.07 1.08
CA ILE A 447 -0.06 -9.62 1.96
C ILE A 447 0.17 -10.22 3.35
N LEU A 448 1.28 -9.83 3.98
CA LEU A 448 1.82 -10.48 5.17
C LEU A 448 0.86 -10.46 6.38
N PRO A 449 0.17 -9.36 6.70
CA PRO A 449 -0.73 -9.34 7.85
C PRO A 449 -1.93 -10.29 7.70
N ASN A 450 -2.38 -10.55 6.48
CA ASN A 450 -3.43 -11.54 6.20
C ASN A 450 -2.92 -12.96 6.38
N ASP A 451 -1.73 -13.26 5.82
CA ASP A 451 -1.13 -14.60 5.89
C ASP A 451 -0.70 -14.98 7.32
N GLN A 452 -0.20 -14.02 8.10
CA GLN A 452 0.38 -14.22 9.42
C GLN A 452 -0.08 -13.17 10.44
N PRO A 453 -1.38 -13.12 10.80
CA PRO A 453 -1.94 -12.04 11.62
C PRO A 453 -1.30 -11.90 13.01
N LEU A 454 -1.07 -13.01 13.73
CA LEU A 454 -0.40 -12.97 15.04
C LEU A 454 1.04 -12.47 14.94
N ARG A 455 1.80 -12.97 13.95
CA ARG A 455 3.21 -12.58 13.77
C ARG A 455 3.32 -11.12 13.33
N SER A 456 2.43 -10.69 12.44
CA SER A 456 2.33 -9.29 12.03
C SER A 456 2.04 -8.36 13.21
N PHE A 457 1.05 -8.72 14.01
CA PHE A 457 0.67 -7.95 15.19
C PHE A 457 1.81 -7.90 16.24
N ASP A 458 2.46 -9.01 16.53
CA ASP A 458 3.60 -9.06 17.46
C ASP A 458 4.78 -8.22 16.94
N MET A 459 5.12 -8.37 15.66
CA MET A 459 6.20 -7.62 15.00
C MET A 459 6.01 -6.11 15.13
N ILE A 460 4.84 -5.59 14.74
CA ILE A 460 4.59 -4.15 14.78
C ILE A 460 4.52 -3.61 16.20
N ASN A 461 4.00 -4.40 17.16
CA ASN A 461 4.00 -4.05 18.57
C ASN A 461 5.42 -3.95 19.14
N ARG A 462 6.27 -4.94 18.83
CA ARG A 462 7.69 -4.93 19.26
C ARG A 462 8.41 -3.72 18.71
N PHE A 463 8.19 -3.41 17.45
CA PHE A 463 8.82 -2.27 16.79
C PHE A 463 8.35 -0.94 17.39
N ILE A 464 7.05 -0.68 17.42
CA ILE A 464 6.52 0.63 17.85
C ILE A 464 6.79 0.87 19.34
N PHE A 465 6.59 -0.13 20.19
CA PHE A 465 6.80 0.03 21.65
C PHE A 465 8.22 -0.29 22.14
N GLY A 466 9.14 -0.63 21.25
CA GLY A 466 10.54 -0.88 21.61
C GLY A 466 10.75 -2.09 22.53
N LYS A 467 9.96 -3.15 22.37
CA LYS A 467 9.96 -4.31 23.30
C LYS A 467 11.10 -5.32 23.08
N GLY A 468 11.96 -5.10 22.08
CA GLY A 468 12.96 -6.07 21.69
C GLY A 468 12.38 -7.30 20.98
N TRP A 469 13.22 -8.30 20.71
CA TRP A 469 12.85 -9.48 19.91
C TRP A 469 12.95 -10.80 20.70
N GLU A 470 13.19 -10.74 21.99
CA GLU A 470 13.15 -11.91 22.85
C GLU A 470 11.69 -12.41 22.99
N PRO A 471 11.46 -13.74 22.99
CA PRO A 471 10.11 -14.30 23.11
C PRO A 471 9.49 -14.00 24.47
N TYR A 472 8.16 -13.85 24.51
CA TYR A 472 7.38 -13.66 25.73
C TYR A 472 7.30 -14.95 26.57
#